data_9d1dcb2268103ef7ac79dcb0508d4689
#
_entry.id   9d1dcb2268103ef7ac79dcb0508d4689
#
_cell.length_a   1.000
_cell.length_b   1.000
_cell.length_c   1.000
_cell.angle_alpha   90.00
_cell.angle_beta   90.00
_cell.angle_gamma   90.00
#
_symmetry.space_group_name_H-M   'P 1'
#
loop_
_entity.id
_entity.type
_entity.pdbx_description
1 polymer ?
#
loop_
_entity_poly.entity_id
_entity_poly.type
_entity_poly.pdbx_seq_one_letter_code
_entity_poly.pdbx_strand_id
1 'polypeptide(L)'
;MKLILGGYANGRTAYAMQNYQLTESDCFDAAAEPLARWNGQRLILHAEQLVNPWLEQGKEPCTEILPWLERWQNAVLITQEVGCGLVPVTPQQRQLREAVGHFNKLLAECAETVERVCCGLGMQLK
;
A
#
# COMPACT_ATOMS: atom_id res chain seq x y z
N MET A 1 5.52 10.07 -5.34
CA MET A 1 4.84 9.22 -4.36
C MET A 1 5.87 8.61 -3.43
N LYS A 2 5.55 8.57 -2.15
CA LYS A 2 6.39 7.93 -1.12
C LYS A 2 5.70 6.66 -0.65
N LEU A 3 6.47 5.60 -0.42
CA LEU A 3 5.92 4.32 -0.01
C LEU A 3 6.41 3.96 1.39
N ILE A 4 5.47 3.57 2.24
CA ILE A 4 5.76 3.02 3.56
C ILE A 4 5.22 1.60 3.59
N LEU A 5 6.09 0.66 3.95
CA LEU A 5 5.70 -0.74 4.05
C LEU A 5 6.11 -1.32 5.41
N GLY A 6 5.54 -2.46 5.74
CA GLY A 6 5.81 -3.15 6.99
C GLY A 6 4.77 -4.21 7.27
N GLY A 7 5.01 -4.99 8.30
CA GLY A 7 4.07 -6.01 8.75
C GLY A 7 2.87 -5.43 9.48
N TYR A 8 1.93 -6.30 9.80
CA TYR A 8 0.74 -5.95 10.56
C TYR A 8 1.12 -5.40 11.94
N ALA A 9 0.41 -4.37 12.39
CA ALA A 9 0.55 -3.76 13.71
C ALA A 9 1.96 -3.17 14.00
N ASN A 10 2.71 -2.77 12.97
CA ASN A 10 4.04 -2.17 13.14
C ASN A 10 4.04 -0.63 13.23
N GLY A 11 2.87 -0.01 13.31
CA GLY A 11 2.76 1.44 13.53
C GLY A 11 2.99 2.28 12.27
N ARG A 12 2.74 1.74 11.09
CA ARG A 12 2.98 2.45 9.81
C ARG A 12 2.19 3.74 9.68
N THR A 13 0.90 3.70 10.04
CA THR A 13 0.03 4.88 9.92
C THR A 13 0.45 6.00 10.85
N ALA A 14 0.72 5.68 12.12
CA ALA A 14 1.18 6.66 13.09
C ALA A 14 2.54 7.25 12.68
N TYR A 15 3.44 6.41 12.19
CA TYR A 15 4.73 6.84 11.66
C TYR A 15 4.56 7.83 10.51
N ALA A 16 3.69 7.51 9.54
CA ALA A 16 3.45 8.37 8.40
C ALA A 16 2.86 9.72 8.80
N MET A 17 1.87 9.71 9.68
CA MET A 17 1.24 10.94 10.17
C MET A 17 2.25 11.85 10.86
N GLN A 18 3.10 11.30 11.70
CA GLN A 18 4.09 12.05 12.45
C GLN A 18 5.19 12.58 11.54
N ASN A 19 5.76 11.74 10.67
CA ASN A 19 6.91 12.14 9.85
C ASN A 19 6.56 13.05 8.68
N TYR A 20 5.34 12.95 8.17
CA TYR A 20 4.89 13.77 7.03
C TYR A 20 3.87 14.81 7.43
N GLN A 21 3.65 15.01 8.74
CA GLN A 21 2.74 16.03 9.29
C GLN A 21 1.34 15.92 8.70
N LEU A 22 0.82 14.68 8.67
CA LEU A 22 -0.50 14.37 8.14
C LEU A 22 -1.49 14.15 9.28
N THR A 23 -2.75 14.45 9.02
CA THR A 23 -3.85 14.27 9.97
C THR A 23 -4.87 13.27 9.45
N GLU A 24 -5.86 12.92 10.27
CA GLU A 24 -6.92 12.01 9.84
C GLU A 24 -7.68 12.50 8.61
N SER A 25 -7.81 13.83 8.45
CA SER A 25 -8.46 14.41 7.28
C SER A 25 -7.67 14.18 5.98
N ASP A 26 -6.39 13.87 6.08
CA ASP A 26 -5.53 13.53 4.92
C ASP A 26 -5.62 12.06 4.53
N CYS A 27 -6.31 11.23 5.32
CA CYS A 27 -6.36 9.79 5.12
C CYS A 27 -7.46 9.38 4.14
N PHE A 28 -7.10 8.49 3.24
CA PHE A 28 -8.03 7.74 2.40
C PHE A 28 -7.76 6.25 2.60
N ASP A 29 -8.75 5.50 3.06
CA ASP A 29 -8.60 4.07 3.31
C ASP A 29 -9.07 3.27 2.09
N ALA A 30 -8.12 2.72 1.34
CA ALA A 30 -8.40 1.93 0.15
C ALA A 30 -9.10 0.60 0.47
N ALA A 31 -9.08 0.16 1.71
CA ALA A 31 -9.83 -1.03 2.15
C ALA A 31 -11.30 -0.73 2.44
N ALA A 32 -11.64 0.51 2.80
CA ALA A 32 -12.97 0.89 3.25
C ALA A 32 -13.77 1.69 2.22
N GLU A 33 -13.09 2.38 1.30
CA GLU A 33 -13.73 3.29 0.35
C GLU A 33 -13.36 2.94 -1.10
N PRO A 34 -14.31 3.08 -2.05
CA PRO A 34 -13.98 2.92 -3.46
C PRO A 34 -13.05 4.05 -3.93
N LEU A 35 -12.13 3.72 -4.82
CA LEU A 35 -11.14 4.68 -5.34
C LEU A 35 -11.78 5.93 -5.96
N ALA A 36 -12.98 5.80 -6.53
CA ALA A 36 -13.72 6.92 -7.11
C ALA A 36 -14.02 8.03 -6.09
N ARG A 37 -13.98 7.72 -4.80
CA ARG A 37 -14.20 8.70 -3.73
C ARG A 37 -12.94 9.45 -3.30
N TRP A 38 -11.77 9.05 -3.80
CA TRP A 38 -10.55 9.79 -3.50
C TRP A 38 -10.67 11.23 -4.00
N ASN A 39 -10.36 12.17 -3.14
CA ASN A 39 -10.51 13.60 -3.42
C ASN A 39 -9.31 14.39 -2.90
N GLY A 40 -8.11 13.99 -3.30
CA GLY A 40 -6.91 14.73 -2.97
C GLY A 40 -6.26 14.38 -1.64
N GLN A 41 -6.77 13.40 -0.91
CA GLN A 41 -6.14 12.95 0.33
C GLN A 41 -4.69 12.50 0.07
N ARG A 42 -3.78 12.89 0.96
CA ARG A 42 -2.35 12.67 0.76
C ARG A 42 -1.81 11.40 1.40
N LEU A 43 -2.60 10.72 2.22
CA LEU A 43 -2.21 9.48 2.87
C LEU A 43 -3.16 8.36 2.46
N ILE A 44 -2.66 7.43 1.65
CA ILE A 44 -3.46 6.32 1.14
C ILE A 44 -3.14 5.08 1.98
N LEU A 45 -4.12 4.62 2.73
CA LEU A 45 -3.98 3.46 3.62
C LEU A 45 -4.36 2.17 2.90
N HIS A 46 -3.70 1.10 3.26
CA HIS A 46 -4.05 -0.26 2.84
C HIS A 46 -4.05 -0.44 1.32
N ALA A 47 -3.02 0.05 0.65
CA ALA A 47 -2.92 -0.05 -0.81
C ALA A 47 -2.97 -1.51 -1.29
N GLU A 48 -2.45 -2.46 -0.53
CA GLU A 48 -2.49 -3.88 -0.86
C GLU A 48 -3.91 -4.44 -0.94
N GLN A 49 -4.88 -3.81 -0.29
CA GLN A 49 -6.28 -4.25 -0.32
C GLN A 49 -6.96 -3.98 -1.68
N LEU A 50 -6.32 -3.22 -2.55
CA LEU A 50 -6.82 -3.02 -3.91
C LEU A 50 -6.62 -4.25 -4.80
N VAL A 51 -5.67 -5.10 -4.46
CA VAL A 51 -5.26 -6.23 -5.31
C VAL A 51 -6.37 -7.26 -5.46
N ASN A 52 -6.97 -7.71 -4.37
CA ASN A 52 -7.96 -8.79 -4.41
C ASN A 52 -9.21 -8.44 -5.22
N PRO A 53 -9.85 -7.27 -5.03
CA PRO A 53 -11.01 -6.89 -5.85
C PRO A 53 -10.69 -6.83 -7.34
N TRP A 54 -9.52 -6.33 -7.72
CA TRP A 54 -9.13 -6.32 -9.13
C TRP A 54 -8.95 -7.71 -9.70
N LEU A 55 -8.32 -8.63 -8.96
CA LEU A 55 -8.18 -10.02 -9.38
C LEU A 55 -9.54 -10.69 -9.54
N GLU A 56 -10.48 -10.46 -8.63
CA GLU A 56 -11.85 -11.01 -8.72
C GLU A 56 -12.59 -10.50 -9.95
N GLN A 57 -12.27 -9.30 -10.42
CA GLN A 57 -12.83 -8.72 -11.64
C GLN A 57 -12.09 -9.14 -12.92
N GLY A 58 -11.10 -10.02 -12.80
CA GLY A 58 -10.26 -10.42 -13.92
C GLY A 58 -9.29 -9.35 -14.41
N LYS A 59 -9.00 -8.35 -13.58
CA LYS A 59 -8.09 -7.25 -13.92
C LYS A 59 -6.70 -7.48 -13.37
N GLU A 60 -5.69 -6.89 -14.03
CA GLU A 60 -4.30 -6.96 -13.60
C GLU A 60 -3.97 -5.80 -12.66
N PRO A 61 -3.70 -6.06 -11.36
CA PRO A 61 -3.48 -4.97 -10.39
C PRO A 61 -2.34 -4.03 -10.76
N CYS A 62 -1.26 -4.55 -11.31
CA CYS A 62 -0.10 -3.72 -11.70
C CYS A 62 -0.43 -2.78 -12.85
N THR A 63 -1.41 -3.11 -13.68
CA THR A 63 -1.89 -2.23 -14.75
C THR A 63 -2.91 -1.23 -14.22
N GLU A 64 -3.84 -1.70 -13.40
CA GLU A 64 -4.93 -0.88 -12.87
C GLU A 64 -4.43 0.26 -11.97
N ILE A 65 -3.33 0.06 -11.26
CA ILE A 65 -2.80 1.09 -10.35
C ILE A 65 -2.12 2.26 -11.07
N LEU A 66 -1.63 2.07 -12.29
CA LEU A 66 -0.79 3.07 -12.96
C LEU A 66 -1.44 4.45 -13.09
N PRO A 67 -2.72 4.57 -13.53
CA PRO A 67 -3.36 5.89 -13.60
C PRO A 67 -3.47 6.57 -12.22
N TRP A 68 -3.64 5.78 -11.17
CA TRP A 68 -3.72 6.30 -9.81
C TRP A 68 -2.37 6.79 -9.32
N LEU A 69 -1.28 6.11 -9.64
CA LEU A 69 0.07 6.56 -9.27
C LEU A 69 0.39 7.92 -9.90
N GLU A 70 -0.08 8.19 -11.10
CA GLU A 70 0.06 9.52 -11.71
C GLU A 70 -0.67 10.59 -10.91
N ARG A 71 -1.85 10.27 -10.38
CA ARG A 71 -2.65 11.19 -9.56
C ARG A 71 -2.11 11.34 -8.15
N TRP A 72 -1.39 10.33 -7.65
CA TRP A 72 -0.87 10.25 -6.28
C TRP A 72 0.60 10.66 -6.16
N GLN A 73 1.11 11.45 -7.07
CA GLN A 73 2.54 11.81 -7.08
C GLN A 73 3.01 12.48 -5.79
N ASN A 74 2.12 13.20 -5.12
CA ASN A 74 2.42 13.87 -3.85
C ASN A 74 1.87 13.11 -2.63
N ALA A 75 1.39 11.90 -2.83
CA ALA A 75 0.82 11.10 -1.76
C ALA A 75 1.87 10.22 -1.08
N VAL A 76 1.55 9.82 0.14
CA VAL A 76 2.23 8.76 0.89
C VAL A 76 1.32 7.55 0.86
N LEU A 77 1.80 6.43 0.34
CA LEU A 77 1.08 5.17 0.31
C LEU A 77 1.58 4.25 1.41
N ILE A 78 0.64 3.63 2.10
CA ILE A 78 0.94 2.59 3.09
C ILE A 78 0.48 1.25 2.54
N THR A 79 1.37 0.28 2.55
CA THR A 79 1.09 -1.09 2.15
C THR A 79 1.62 -2.07 3.18
N GLN A 80 1.07 -3.26 3.18
CA GLN A 80 1.50 -4.33 4.07
C GLN A 80 2.46 -5.26 3.33
N GLU A 81 3.56 -5.61 3.99
CA GLU A 81 4.49 -6.62 3.49
C GLU A 81 3.82 -7.99 3.47
N VAL A 82 4.15 -8.78 2.46
CA VAL A 82 3.78 -10.20 2.39
C VAL A 82 5.01 -11.06 2.66
N GLY A 83 4.79 -12.26 3.15
CA GLY A 83 5.88 -13.19 3.43
C GLY A 83 6.34 -13.23 4.87
N CYS A 84 5.79 -12.39 5.75
CA CYS A 84 6.15 -12.34 7.17
C CYS A 84 5.13 -13.08 8.04
N GLY A 85 4.66 -14.25 7.62
CA GLY A 85 3.63 -14.99 8.35
C GLY A 85 3.52 -16.43 7.92
N LEU A 86 2.40 -17.05 8.25
CA LEU A 86 2.13 -18.44 7.89
C LEU A 86 2.08 -18.62 6.38
N VAL A 87 2.57 -19.76 5.90
CA VAL A 87 2.47 -20.14 4.49
C VAL A 87 0.99 -20.32 4.15
N PRO A 88 0.49 -19.68 3.07
CA PRO A 88 -0.89 -19.85 2.67
C PRO A 88 -1.23 -21.31 2.35
N VAL A 89 -2.39 -21.76 2.82
CA VAL A 89 -2.80 -23.16 2.70
C VAL A 89 -3.48 -23.43 1.35
N THR A 90 -4.26 -22.48 0.84
CA THR A 90 -5.02 -22.66 -0.41
C THR A 90 -4.30 -22.08 -1.62
N PRO A 91 -4.54 -22.62 -2.84
CA PRO A 91 -3.98 -22.03 -4.06
C PRO A 91 -4.40 -20.58 -4.27
N GLN A 92 -5.65 -20.22 -3.94
CA GLN A 92 -6.13 -18.84 -4.06
C GLN A 92 -5.36 -17.89 -3.14
N GLN A 93 -5.08 -18.28 -1.91
CA GLN A 93 -4.28 -17.49 -0.97
C GLN A 93 -2.86 -17.29 -1.46
N ARG A 94 -2.24 -18.32 -2.04
CA ARG A 94 -0.90 -18.21 -2.62
C ARG A 94 -0.88 -17.26 -3.82
N GLN A 95 -1.89 -17.36 -4.69
CA GLN A 95 -2.03 -16.48 -5.84
C GLN A 95 -2.18 -15.02 -5.41
N LEU A 96 -3.01 -14.76 -4.41
CA LEU A 96 -3.20 -13.41 -3.87
C LEU A 96 -1.89 -12.89 -3.27
N ARG A 97 -1.19 -13.71 -2.51
CA ARG A 97 0.09 -13.32 -1.89
C ARG A 97 1.13 -12.97 -2.94
N GLU A 98 1.25 -13.77 -4.01
CA GLU A 98 2.16 -13.47 -5.11
C GLU A 98 1.77 -12.18 -5.82
N ALA A 99 0.47 -11.98 -6.08
CA ALA A 99 -0.03 -10.76 -6.70
C ALA A 99 0.27 -9.51 -5.86
N VAL A 100 0.07 -9.58 -4.54
CA VAL A 100 0.41 -8.49 -3.63
C VAL A 100 1.92 -8.24 -3.63
N GLY A 101 2.74 -9.29 -3.66
CA GLY A 101 4.18 -9.17 -3.76
C GLY A 101 4.63 -8.41 -5.01
N HIS A 102 4.09 -8.78 -6.17
CA HIS A 102 4.36 -8.08 -7.43
C HIS A 102 3.85 -6.64 -7.42
N PHE A 103 2.68 -6.41 -6.84
CA PHE A 103 2.09 -5.10 -6.69
C PHE A 103 2.97 -4.18 -5.83
N ASN A 104 3.41 -4.67 -4.67
CA ASN A 104 4.29 -3.92 -3.78
C ASN A 104 5.64 -3.62 -4.44
N LYS A 105 6.16 -4.56 -5.22
CA LYS A 105 7.39 -4.34 -5.99
C LYS A 105 7.23 -3.20 -6.99
N LEU A 106 6.11 -3.17 -7.71
CA LEU A 106 5.83 -2.08 -8.64
C LEU A 106 5.72 -0.74 -7.90
N LEU A 107 5.02 -0.71 -6.78
CA LEU A 107 4.90 0.51 -5.98
C LEU A 107 6.29 1.01 -5.53
N ALA A 108 7.15 0.10 -5.09
CA ALA A 108 8.51 0.46 -4.68
C ALA A 108 9.36 0.98 -5.85
N GLU A 109 9.21 0.41 -7.03
CA GLU A 109 9.91 0.89 -8.23
C GLU A 109 9.47 2.29 -8.63
N CYS A 110 8.17 2.57 -8.52
CA CYS A 110 7.60 3.87 -8.88
C CYS A 110 7.78 4.93 -7.80
N ALA A 111 8.03 4.53 -6.56
CA ALA A 111 8.14 5.45 -5.44
C ALA A 111 9.44 6.26 -5.49
N GLU A 112 9.35 7.51 -5.11
CA GLU A 112 10.50 8.40 -4.91
C GLU A 112 11.34 7.93 -3.72
N THR A 113 10.67 7.56 -2.62
CA THR A 113 11.29 7.01 -1.43
C THR A 113 10.51 5.80 -0.93
N VAL A 114 11.21 4.85 -0.31
CA VAL A 114 10.62 3.66 0.30
C VAL A 114 11.17 3.53 1.71
N GLU A 115 10.27 3.44 2.68
CA GLU A 115 10.59 3.24 4.08
C GLU A 115 9.93 1.97 4.60
N ARG A 116 10.65 1.20 5.39
CA ARG A 116 10.11 0.07 6.12
C ARG A 116 9.91 0.46 7.58
N VAL A 117 8.74 0.20 8.13
CA VAL A 117 8.42 0.50 9.53
C VAL A 117 8.33 -0.81 10.32
N CYS A 118 9.11 -0.88 11.37
CA CYS A 118 9.12 -2.00 12.31
C CYS A 118 9.12 -1.46 13.73
N CYS A 119 8.13 -1.85 14.54
CA CYS A 119 7.98 -1.36 15.91
C CYS A 119 7.97 0.17 16.03
N GLY A 120 7.31 0.83 15.09
CA GLY A 120 7.23 2.29 15.04
C GLY A 120 8.50 3.00 14.56
N LEU A 121 9.54 2.26 14.22
CA LEU A 121 10.82 2.80 13.74
C LEU A 121 10.90 2.67 12.22
N GLY A 122 11.23 3.77 11.55
CA GLY A 122 11.39 3.78 10.10
C GLY A 122 12.82 3.48 9.67
N MET A 123 12.93 2.68 8.61
CA MET A 123 14.20 2.39 7.96
C MET A 123 14.06 2.73 6.48
N GLN A 124 14.91 3.60 5.96
CA GLN A 124 14.90 3.97 4.56
C GLN A 124 15.53 2.87 3.71
N LEU A 125 14.78 2.40 2.69
CA LEU A 125 15.25 1.38 1.75
C LEU A 125 15.62 2.00 0.39
N LYS A 126 15.00 3.13 0.09
CA LYS A 126 15.25 3.81 -1.19
C LYS A 126 15.27 5.32 -1.03
#